data_f3913e696babe43ebbac6aa87f040a71
#
_entry.id   f3913e696babe43ebbac6aa87f040a71
#
_cell.length_a   1.000
_cell.length_b   1.000
_cell.length_c   1.000
_cell.angle_alpha   90.00
_cell.angle_beta   90.00
_cell.angle_gamma   90.00
#
_symmetry.space_group_name_H-M   'P 1'
#
loop_
_entity.id
_entity.type
_entity.pdbx_description
1 polymer ?
#
loop_
_entity_poly.entity_id
_entity_poly.type
_entity_poly.pdbx_seq_one_letter_code
_entity_poly.pdbx_strand_id
1 'polypeptide(L)'
;MRRTTLLFLFAFTATFAVAQQKKTSGNPIFPGWYADPDAAVFGNEYWIYPTFSAVYEKQVFLDAFSSKDLVNWKKQEKVLDTANVKWAKKAVWAPAIVKKDAAYYLFFGANDIQSDKELGGIGVAVSKSPAGPFKDHIGKPLVDKFHNGAQPIDQFVFKDKDGQYYLIYGGWSHCNIAKLSNDFKSLVPFNDGVTFKEITPEGYVEGPYMFIRNGKYYFMWSEGGWTGPDYSVAYAVADSPMGPFKRIGKILKQDPKIATGAGHHSIIHNEKKDAWYIVYHRRPLSETHGNNRATCIDEMVFDENGLIQPIVITNEGVKAQKVN
;
A
#
# COMPACT_ATOMS: atom_id res chain seq x y z
N MET A 1 -62.99 38.73 37.11
CA MET A 1 -61.90 37.76 37.23
C MET A 1 -61.12 37.74 35.92
N ARG A 2 -59.99 38.41 35.87
CA ARG A 2 -59.11 38.38 34.68
C ARG A 2 -58.05 37.29 34.88
N ARG A 3 -58.01 36.32 33.94
CA ARG A 3 -56.98 35.26 33.91
C ARG A 3 -55.79 35.78 33.12
N THR A 4 -54.64 35.89 33.78
CA THR A 4 -53.35 36.23 33.13
C THR A 4 -52.70 34.91 32.75
N THR A 5 -52.49 34.70 31.44
CA THR A 5 -51.78 33.54 30.90
C THR A 5 -50.30 33.91 30.78
N LEU A 6 -49.45 33.23 31.54
CA LEU A 6 -47.98 33.36 31.44
C LEU A 6 -47.48 32.45 30.32
N LEU A 7 -46.91 33.03 29.26
CA LEU A 7 -46.18 32.28 28.23
C LEU A 7 -44.71 32.11 28.68
N PHE A 8 -44.31 30.85 28.92
CA PHE A 8 -42.90 30.51 29.08
C PHE A 8 -42.23 30.33 27.69
N LEU A 9 -41.32 31.24 27.35
CA LEU A 9 -40.45 31.10 26.18
C LEU A 9 -39.27 30.20 26.56
N PHE A 10 -39.20 28.97 26.03
CA PHE A 10 -38.02 28.11 26.12
C PHE A 10 -37.03 28.53 25.04
N ALA A 11 -35.93 29.18 25.42
CA ALA A 11 -34.81 29.44 24.53
C ALA A 11 -33.95 28.16 24.36
N PHE A 12 -34.03 27.54 23.21
CA PHE A 12 -33.12 26.42 22.82
C PHE A 12 -31.76 27.02 22.44
N THR A 13 -30.79 26.93 23.32
CA THR A 13 -29.37 27.23 22.97
C THR A 13 -28.78 26.01 22.27
N ALA A 14 -28.65 26.08 20.94
CA ALA A 14 -27.90 25.11 20.16
C ALA A 14 -26.39 25.33 20.40
N THR A 15 -25.75 24.49 21.19
CA THR A 15 -24.31 24.44 21.32
C THR A 15 -23.71 23.76 20.09
N PHE A 16 -23.15 24.54 19.20
CA PHE A 16 -22.33 24.02 18.12
C PHE A 16 -21.00 23.53 18.72
N ALA A 17 -20.82 22.23 18.82
CA ALA A 17 -19.53 21.65 19.11
C ALA A 17 -18.62 21.89 17.88
N VAL A 18 -17.71 22.85 17.97
CA VAL A 18 -16.64 23.03 16.98
C VAL A 18 -15.69 21.84 17.17
N ALA A 19 -15.74 20.87 16.26
CA ALA A 19 -14.80 19.77 16.26
C ALA A 19 -13.37 20.35 16.14
N GLN A 20 -12.55 20.13 17.14
CA GLN A 20 -11.16 20.60 17.16
C GLN A 20 -10.42 19.94 16.00
N GLN A 21 -9.93 20.72 15.06
CA GLN A 21 -9.23 20.22 13.88
C GLN A 21 -7.96 19.49 14.34
N LYS A 22 -7.82 18.22 13.96
CA LYS A 22 -6.62 17.45 14.23
C LYS A 22 -5.39 18.15 13.62
N LYS A 23 -4.33 18.32 14.39
CA LYS A 23 -3.07 18.95 13.94
C LYS A 23 -2.18 17.99 13.15
N THR A 24 -2.27 16.70 13.45
CA THR A 24 -1.50 15.61 12.83
C THR A 24 -2.40 14.43 12.52
N SER A 25 -1.92 13.51 11.68
CA SER A 25 -2.63 12.29 11.31
C SER A 25 -2.89 11.37 12.51
N GLY A 26 -1.96 11.36 13.45
CA GLY A 26 -1.81 10.25 14.38
C GLY A 26 -1.27 9.01 13.67
N ASN A 27 -0.76 8.06 14.43
CA ASN A 27 -0.41 6.72 13.97
C ASN A 27 -0.97 5.69 14.96
N PRO A 28 -1.93 4.81 14.55
CA PRO A 28 -2.44 4.58 13.19
C PRO A 28 -3.24 5.76 12.60
N ILE A 29 -3.18 5.91 11.26
CA ILE A 29 -3.83 7.02 10.55
C ILE A 29 -5.36 6.86 10.44
N PHE A 30 -5.86 5.64 10.55
CA PHE A 30 -7.29 5.32 10.62
C PHE A 30 -7.52 4.08 11.51
N PRO A 31 -8.72 3.89 12.08
CA PRO A 31 -9.01 2.77 12.95
C PRO A 31 -9.12 1.44 12.20
N GLY A 32 -8.87 0.34 12.92
CA GLY A 32 -8.95 -1.04 12.41
C GLY A 32 -7.59 -1.64 12.11
N TRP A 33 -7.59 -2.94 11.83
CA TRP A 33 -6.39 -3.68 11.46
C TRP A 33 -6.24 -3.69 9.95
N TYR A 34 -5.28 -2.93 9.45
CA TYR A 34 -4.98 -2.78 8.05
C TYR A 34 -3.47 -2.83 7.81
N ALA A 35 -3.06 -3.65 6.87
CA ALA A 35 -1.66 -3.91 6.57
C ALA A 35 -1.33 -3.68 5.09
N ASP A 36 -0.07 -3.85 4.71
CA ASP A 36 0.40 -3.91 3.33
C ASP A 36 -0.16 -2.76 2.46
N PRO A 37 -0.01 -1.50 2.89
CA PRO A 37 -0.66 -0.38 2.22
C PRO A 37 0.03 -0.03 0.91
N ASP A 38 -0.73 0.13 -0.17
CA ASP A 38 -0.30 0.88 -1.34
C ASP A 38 -0.94 2.26 -1.36
N ALA A 39 -0.16 3.29 -1.65
CA ALA A 39 -0.57 4.67 -1.60
C ALA A 39 -0.38 5.36 -2.95
N ALA A 40 -1.31 6.24 -3.30
CA ALA A 40 -1.28 7.00 -4.53
C ALA A 40 -1.88 8.40 -4.36
N VAL A 41 -1.55 9.29 -5.30
CA VAL A 41 -2.18 10.61 -5.41
C VAL A 41 -3.01 10.66 -6.69
N PHE A 42 -4.32 10.86 -6.56
CA PHE A 42 -5.22 11.01 -7.70
C PHE A 42 -5.96 12.36 -7.64
N GLY A 43 -5.66 13.22 -8.59
CA GLY A 43 -6.19 14.58 -8.58
C GLY A 43 -5.72 15.36 -7.35
N ASN A 44 -6.65 15.75 -6.49
CA ASN A 44 -6.36 16.51 -5.27
C ASN A 44 -6.53 15.68 -3.99
N GLU A 45 -6.44 14.36 -4.09
CA GLU A 45 -6.64 13.44 -2.97
C GLU A 45 -5.52 12.41 -2.89
N TYR A 46 -5.12 12.13 -1.67
CA TYR A 46 -4.30 10.99 -1.30
C TYR A 46 -5.19 9.78 -1.13
N TRP A 47 -4.73 8.62 -1.58
CA TRP A 47 -5.43 7.35 -1.50
C TRP A 47 -4.53 6.29 -0.90
N ILE A 48 -5.08 5.45 -0.05
CA ILE A 48 -4.40 4.28 0.52
C ILE A 48 -5.31 3.07 0.35
N TYR A 49 -4.75 2.00 -0.18
CA TYR A 49 -5.40 0.72 -0.37
C TYR A 49 -4.65 -0.31 0.48
N PRO A 50 -5.15 -0.68 1.65
CA PRO A 50 -4.51 -1.66 2.51
C PRO A 50 -5.18 -3.02 2.42
N THR A 51 -4.48 -4.06 2.87
CA THR A 51 -5.06 -5.35 3.23
C THR A 51 -5.94 -5.21 4.47
N PHE A 52 -7.15 -5.75 4.47
CA PHE A 52 -7.89 -5.99 5.70
C PHE A 52 -7.20 -7.09 6.51
N SER A 53 -6.48 -6.72 7.57
CA SER A 53 -5.59 -7.61 8.32
C SER A 53 -6.37 -8.46 9.31
N ALA A 54 -6.68 -9.68 8.91
CA ALA A 54 -7.46 -10.67 9.66
C ALA A 54 -6.96 -12.08 9.35
N VAL A 55 -7.61 -13.12 9.85
CA VAL A 55 -7.38 -14.49 9.40
C VAL A 55 -7.79 -14.63 7.92
N TYR A 56 -7.08 -15.46 7.18
CA TYR A 56 -7.16 -15.54 5.71
C TYR A 56 -8.56 -15.75 5.14
N GLU A 57 -9.38 -16.53 5.83
CA GLU A 57 -10.78 -16.81 5.46
C GLU A 57 -11.68 -15.58 5.51
N LYS A 58 -11.30 -14.55 6.28
CA LYS A 58 -12.01 -13.27 6.38
C LYS A 58 -11.48 -12.20 5.43
N GLN A 59 -10.33 -12.43 4.83
CA GLN A 59 -9.72 -11.52 3.86
C GLN A 59 -10.34 -11.75 2.47
N VAL A 60 -11.58 -11.34 2.30
CA VAL A 60 -12.39 -11.53 1.10
C VAL A 60 -12.76 -10.23 0.41
N PHE A 61 -12.23 -9.12 0.87
CA PHE A 61 -12.45 -7.78 0.32
C PHE A 61 -11.25 -6.88 0.58
N LEU A 62 -11.19 -5.77 -0.16
CA LEU A 62 -10.30 -4.64 0.13
C LEU A 62 -11.13 -3.39 0.35
N ASP A 63 -10.78 -2.62 1.37
CA ASP A 63 -11.23 -1.24 1.56
C ASP A 63 -10.20 -0.27 0.97
N ALA A 64 -10.60 0.99 0.78
CA ALA A 64 -9.67 2.07 0.50
C ALA A 64 -9.96 3.26 1.40
N PHE A 65 -8.98 4.14 1.53
CA PHE A 65 -9.10 5.36 2.30
C PHE A 65 -8.64 6.55 1.46
N SER A 66 -9.40 7.64 1.49
CA SER A 66 -9.01 8.88 0.80
C SER A 66 -8.91 10.04 1.77
N SER A 67 -7.97 10.97 1.48
CA SER A 67 -7.75 12.17 2.28
C SER A 67 -7.34 13.33 1.39
N LYS A 68 -7.77 14.53 1.74
CA LYS A 68 -7.32 15.78 1.09
C LYS A 68 -6.11 16.42 1.77
N ASP A 69 -5.72 15.91 2.94
CA ASP A 69 -4.76 16.57 3.81
C ASP A 69 -3.86 15.63 4.64
N LEU A 70 -3.86 14.31 4.37
CA LEU A 70 -3.13 13.27 5.10
C LEU A 70 -3.58 13.05 6.56
N VAL A 71 -4.50 13.87 7.08
CA VAL A 71 -4.95 13.83 8.48
C VAL A 71 -6.36 13.28 8.61
N ASN A 72 -7.26 13.75 7.74
CA ASN A 72 -8.66 13.37 7.75
C ASN A 72 -8.95 12.34 6.65
N TRP A 73 -9.09 11.08 7.05
CA TRP A 73 -9.29 9.97 6.13
C TRP A 73 -10.75 9.55 6.07
N LYS A 74 -11.24 9.34 4.85
CA LYS A 74 -12.58 8.82 4.56
C LYS A 74 -12.45 7.40 4.04
N LYS A 75 -13.10 6.46 4.73
CA LYS A 75 -13.18 5.06 4.30
C LYS A 75 -14.09 4.91 3.08
N GLN A 76 -13.65 4.10 2.12
CA GLN A 76 -14.40 3.57 0.99
C GLN A 76 -14.50 2.05 1.20
N GLU A 77 -15.69 1.58 1.57
CA GLU A 77 -15.87 0.18 1.94
C GLU A 77 -15.91 -0.73 0.72
N LYS A 78 -15.23 -1.88 0.83
CA LYS A 78 -15.28 -2.97 -0.14
C LYS A 78 -15.10 -2.51 -1.59
N VAL A 79 -14.05 -1.72 -1.83
CA VAL A 79 -13.72 -1.27 -3.19
C VAL A 79 -13.45 -2.45 -4.13
N LEU A 80 -12.94 -3.58 -3.60
CA LEU A 80 -12.91 -4.90 -4.21
C LEU A 80 -13.57 -5.91 -3.28
N ASP A 81 -14.39 -6.81 -3.83
CA ASP A 81 -15.02 -7.91 -3.09
C ASP A 81 -14.90 -9.20 -3.93
N THR A 82 -14.57 -10.33 -3.30
CA THR A 82 -14.43 -11.62 -3.99
C THR A 82 -15.72 -12.08 -4.67
N ALA A 83 -16.89 -11.54 -4.29
CA ALA A 83 -18.14 -11.76 -5.03
C ALA A 83 -18.02 -11.30 -6.50
N ASN A 84 -17.14 -10.34 -6.80
CA ASN A 84 -16.85 -9.83 -8.14
C ASN A 84 -15.62 -10.48 -8.79
N VAL A 85 -14.95 -11.43 -8.11
CA VAL A 85 -13.75 -12.13 -8.58
C VAL A 85 -13.90 -13.61 -8.35
N LYS A 86 -14.47 -14.32 -9.32
CA LYS A 86 -14.93 -15.71 -9.17
C LYS A 86 -13.87 -16.71 -8.69
N TRP A 87 -12.61 -16.49 -9.05
CA TRP A 87 -11.51 -17.38 -8.69
C TRP A 87 -10.90 -17.10 -7.31
N ALA A 88 -10.99 -15.84 -6.80
CA ALA A 88 -10.50 -15.48 -5.48
C ALA A 88 -11.50 -15.89 -4.39
N LYS A 89 -11.04 -16.58 -3.34
CA LYS A 89 -11.89 -17.11 -2.28
C LYS A 89 -11.51 -16.64 -0.89
N LYS A 90 -10.24 -16.36 -0.66
CA LYS A 90 -9.66 -15.94 0.63
C LYS A 90 -8.34 -15.21 0.39
N ALA A 91 -7.73 -14.75 1.47
CA ALA A 91 -6.39 -14.18 1.46
C ALA A 91 -6.22 -13.13 0.34
N VAL A 92 -7.18 -12.18 0.25
CA VAL A 92 -7.09 -11.04 -0.66
C VAL A 92 -6.28 -9.97 0.03
N TRP A 93 -5.05 -9.73 -0.48
CA TRP A 93 -4.03 -8.95 0.21
C TRP A 93 -3.12 -8.17 -0.73
N ALA A 94 -2.28 -7.32 -0.09
CA ALA A 94 -1.22 -6.52 -0.69
C ALA A 94 -1.65 -5.85 -2.00
N PRO A 95 -2.68 -4.99 -1.99
CA PRO A 95 -3.13 -4.33 -3.20
C PRO A 95 -2.05 -3.39 -3.77
N ALA A 96 -2.00 -3.26 -5.10
CA ALA A 96 -1.23 -2.23 -5.79
C ALA A 96 -2.14 -1.51 -6.77
N ILE A 97 -2.24 -0.19 -6.65
CA ILE A 97 -3.14 0.64 -7.44
C ILE A 97 -2.40 1.44 -8.50
N VAL A 98 -2.89 1.43 -9.73
CA VAL A 98 -2.36 2.29 -10.79
C VAL A 98 -3.48 2.93 -11.59
N LYS A 99 -3.34 4.21 -11.88
CA LYS A 99 -4.19 4.91 -12.84
C LYS A 99 -3.54 4.86 -14.21
N LYS A 100 -4.29 4.38 -15.20
CA LYS A 100 -3.87 4.42 -16.60
C LYS A 100 -5.04 4.89 -17.45
N ASP A 101 -4.81 5.93 -18.25
CA ASP A 101 -5.84 6.61 -19.04
C ASP A 101 -7.03 7.06 -18.17
N ALA A 102 -8.23 6.65 -18.50
CA ALA A 102 -9.45 6.97 -17.76
C ALA A 102 -9.87 5.88 -16.75
N ALA A 103 -9.00 4.90 -16.47
CA ALA A 103 -9.30 3.77 -15.61
C ALA A 103 -8.30 3.62 -14.47
N TYR A 104 -8.75 2.94 -13.42
CA TYR A 104 -7.95 2.55 -12.26
C TYR A 104 -7.85 1.03 -12.25
N TYR A 105 -6.66 0.51 -12.06
CA TYR A 105 -6.36 -0.92 -12.03
C TYR A 105 -5.81 -1.27 -10.66
N LEU A 106 -6.44 -2.23 -10.00
CA LEU A 106 -6.06 -2.74 -8.70
C LEU A 106 -5.51 -4.16 -8.87
N PHE A 107 -4.23 -4.32 -8.65
CA PHE A 107 -3.58 -5.62 -8.59
C PHE A 107 -3.67 -6.13 -7.15
N PHE A 108 -3.84 -7.42 -6.96
CA PHE A 108 -4.01 -8.01 -5.63
C PHE A 108 -3.57 -9.47 -5.61
N GLY A 109 -3.01 -9.92 -4.50
CA GLY A 109 -2.79 -11.34 -4.24
C GLY A 109 -4.09 -12.00 -3.77
N ALA A 110 -4.29 -13.29 -4.09
CA ALA A 110 -5.40 -14.06 -3.54
C ALA A 110 -5.09 -15.55 -3.42
N ASN A 111 -5.78 -16.19 -2.46
CA ASN A 111 -5.82 -17.63 -2.18
C ASN A 111 -4.55 -18.21 -1.53
N ASP A 112 -3.45 -17.44 -1.37
CA ASP A 112 -2.23 -17.90 -0.69
C ASP A 112 -1.73 -19.25 -1.22
N ILE A 113 -1.44 -19.35 -2.50
CA ILE A 113 -0.99 -20.61 -3.09
C ILE A 113 0.38 -21.01 -2.56
N GLN A 114 0.51 -22.29 -2.20
CA GLN A 114 1.73 -22.91 -1.72
C GLN A 114 2.40 -23.81 -2.78
N SER A 115 1.74 -23.97 -3.92
CA SER A 115 2.22 -24.75 -5.05
C SER A 115 1.52 -24.38 -6.36
N ASP A 116 2.11 -24.72 -7.50
CA ASP A 116 1.57 -24.52 -8.84
C ASP A 116 0.28 -25.31 -9.14
N LYS A 117 -0.15 -26.18 -8.21
CA LYS A 117 -1.38 -26.99 -8.35
C LYS A 117 -2.60 -26.28 -7.77
N GLU A 118 -2.40 -25.19 -7.05
CA GLU A 118 -3.47 -24.45 -6.39
C GLU A 118 -3.93 -23.29 -7.28
N LEU A 119 -5.23 -23.00 -7.21
CA LEU A 119 -5.79 -21.84 -7.90
C LEU A 119 -5.60 -20.58 -7.05
N GLY A 120 -4.87 -19.60 -7.56
CA GLY A 120 -4.62 -18.32 -6.87
C GLY A 120 -3.45 -17.57 -7.49
N GLY A 121 -2.89 -16.64 -6.74
CA GLY A 121 -1.80 -15.79 -7.16
C GLY A 121 -2.22 -14.34 -7.38
N ILE A 122 -1.64 -13.64 -8.35
CA ILE A 122 -1.84 -12.21 -8.57
C ILE A 122 -2.96 -11.98 -9.57
N GLY A 123 -4.00 -11.24 -9.17
CA GLY A 123 -5.11 -10.82 -10.02
C GLY A 123 -5.06 -9.34 -10.39
N VAL A 124 -5.91 -8.98 -11.35
CA VAL A 124 -6.11 -7.58 -11.79
C VAL A 124 -7.59 -7.29 -11.82
N ALA A 125 -7.99 -6.19 -11.20
CA ALA A 125 -9.35 -5.67 -11.25
C ALA A 125 -9.34 -4.23 -11.77
N VAL A 126 -10.44 -3.79 -12.38
CA VAL A 126 -10.54 -2.48 -13.03
C VAL A 126 -11.78 -1.73 -12.57
N SER A 127 -11.65 -0.40 -12.45
CA SER A 127 -12.75 0.53 -12.17
C SER A 127 -12.57 1.86 -12.90
N LYS A 128 -13.67 2.59 -13.09
CA LYS A 128 -13.64 4.00 -13.56
C LYS A 128 -13.44 5.00 -12.42
N SER A 129 -13.47 4.54 -11.17
CA SER A 129 -13.34 5.36 -9.98
C SER A 129 -12.26 4.79 -9.05
N PRO A 130 -11.45 5.61 -8.39
CA PRO A 130 -10.51 5.13 -7.37
C PRO A 130 -11.24 4.53 -6.15
N ALA A 131 -12.50 4.91 -5.90
CA ALA A 131 -13.35 4.33 -4.86
C ALA A 131 -14.01 3.00 -5.28
N GLY A 132 -13.67 2.44 -6.44
CA GLY A 132 -14.33 1.24 -6.94
C GLY A 132 -15.75 1.50 -7.46
N PRO A 133 -16.62 0.46 -7.52
CA PRO A 133 -16.24 -0.94 -7.29
C PRO A 133 -15.31 -1.46 -8.39
N PHE A 134 -14.27 -2.17 -7.97
CA PHE A 134 -13.37 -2.85 -8.90
C PHE A 134 -13.96 -4.20 -9.30
N LYS A 135 -13.85 -4.53 -10.59
CA LYS A 135 -14.33 -5.78 -11.18
C LYS A 135 -13.16 -6.54 -11.78
N ASP A 136 -13.21 -7.86 -11.72
CA ASP A 136 -12.21 -8.74 -12.33
C ASP A 136 -11.97 -8.33 -13.80
N HIS A 137 -10.72 -8.09 -14.14
CA HIS A 137 -10.32 -7.61 -15.46
C HIS A 137 -10.02 -8.73 -16.44
N ILE A 138 -9.61 -9.90 -15.92
CA ILE A 138 -9.06 -11.01 -16.73
C ILE A 138 -9.94 -12.26 -16.60
N GLY A 139 -10.59 -12.49 -15.46
CA GLY A 139 -11.36 -13.70 -15.15
C GLY A 139 -10.53 -14.86 -14.59
N LYS A 140 -9.23 -14.65 -14.41
CA LYS A 140 -8.25 -15.60 -13.84
C LYS A 140 -7.05 -14.82 -13.27
N PRO A 141 -6.17 -15.44 -12.48
CA PRO A 141 -4.91 -14.80 -12.10
C PRO A 141 -4.08 -14.40 -13.32
N LEU A 142 -3.39 -13.26 -13.22
CA LEU A 142 -2.37 -12.82 -14.18
C LEU A 142 -1.08 -13.64 -14.00
N VAL A 143 -0.72 -13.92 -12.75
CA VAL A 143 0.40 -14.80 -12.37
C VAL A 143 -0.18 -15.86 -11.44
N ASP A 144 -0.22 -17.11 -11.91
CA ASP A 144 -0.87 -18.24 -11.25
C ASP A 144 0.10 -19.33 -10.80
N LYS A 145 1.41 -19.09 -10.95
CA LYS A 145 2.49 -20.05 -10.65
C LYS A 145 3.71 -19.36 -10.06
N PHE A 146 4.54 -20.18 -9.44
CA PHE A 146 5.87 -19.76 -9.00
C PHE A 146 6.78 -19.61 -10.22
N HIS A 147 7.52 -18.50 -10.26
CA HIS A 147 8.59 -18.27 -11.23
C HIS A 147 9.86 -17.87 -10.47
N ASN A 148 11.00 -18.46 -10.81
CA ASN A 148 12.29 -18.24 -10.12
C ASN A 148 12.19 -18.40 -8.60
N GLY A 149 11.32 -19.30 -8.09
CA GLY A 149 11.10 -19.51 -6.67
C GLY A 149 10.18 -18.51 -5.96
N ALA A 150 9.77 -17.44 -6.61
CA ALA A 150 8.91 -16.42 -6.02
C ALA A 150 7.44 -16.90 -5.91
N GLN A 151 6.90 -16.87 -4.70
CA GLN A 151 5.46 -16.96 -4.50
C GLN A 151 4.77 -15.77 -5.17
N PRO A 152 3.68 -15.96 -5.96
CA PRO A 152 3.01 -14.85 -6.64
C PRO A 152 2.13 -14.04 -5.68
N ILE A 153 2.78 -13.20 -4.88
CA ILE A 153 2.19 -12.27 -3.91
C ILE A 153 2.92 -10.94 -3.93
N ASP A 154 2.41 -9.97 -3.18
CA ASP A 154 3.05 -8.69 -2.87
C ASP A 154 3.50 -7.95 -4.13
N GLN A 155 2.60 -7.82 -5.05
CA GLN A 155 2.86 -7.17 -6.33
C GLN A 155 2.86 -5.65 -6.20
N PHE A 156 3.75 -5.03 -6.96
CA PHE A 156 3.80 -3.60 -7.21
C PHE A 156 3.81 -3.32 -8.71
N VAL A 157 3.13 -2.27 -9.15
CA VAL A 157 3.12 -1.86 -10.56
C VAL A 157 3.95 -0.61 -10.73
N PHE A 158 5.08 -0.77 -11.41
CA PHE A 158 6.02 0.30 -11.69
C PHE A 158 5.88 0.81 -13.11
N LYS A 159 5.78 2.14 -13.30
CA LYS A 159 5.83 2.79 -14.60
C LYS A 159 7.21 3.40 -14.82
N ASP A 160 7.92 2.94 -15.84
CA ASP A 160 9.23 3.47 -16.19
C ASP A 160 9.15 4.76 -17.03
N LYS A 161 10.29 5.42 -17.21
CA LYS A 161 10.48 6.69 -17.94
C LYS A 161 10.03 6.61 -19.40
N ASP A 162 10.18 5.44 -20.02
CA ASP A 162 9.75 5.16 -21.41
C ASP A 162 8.25 4.88 -21.52
N GLY A 163 7.54 4.85 -20.40
CA GLY A 163 6.10 4.56 -20.33
C GLY A 163 5.75 3.08 -20.22
N GLN A 164 6.74 2.17 -20.26
CA GLN A 164 6.51 0.75 -20.00
C GLN A 164 6.09 0.51 -18.55
N TYR A 165 5.06 -0.30 -18.36
CA TYR A 165 4.64 -0.76 -17.04
C TYR A 165 5.25 -2.13 -16.74
N TYR A 166 5.75 -2.27 -15.53
CA TYR A 166 6.30 -3.50 -15.01
C TYR A 166 5.51 -3.98 -13.80
N LEU A 167 5.33 -5.28 -13.70
CA LEU A 167 4.90 -5.97 -12.49
C LEU A 167 6.16 -6.41 -11.75
N ILE A 168 6.35 -5.94 -10.52
CA ILE A 168 7.40 -6.38 -9.60
C ILE A 168 6.70 -7.13 -8.48
N TYR A 169 7.11 -8.36 -8.16
CA TYR A 169 6.40 -9.17 -7.18
C TYR A 169 7.27 -10.28 -6.60
N GLY A 170 6.87 -10.77 -5.46
CA GLY A 170 7.36 -12.05 -4.97
C GLY A 170 7.44 -12.13 -3.45
N GLY A 171 7.10 -13.29 -2.94
CA GLY A 171 7.39 -13.74 -1.58
C GLY A 171 8.49 -14.80 -1.58
N TRP A 172 8.71 -15.43 -0.41
CA TRP A 172 9.66 -16.52 -0.20
C TRP A 172 11.11 -16.15 -0.55
N SER A 173 11.47 -14.90 -0.31
CA SER A 173 12.82 -14.36 -0.55
C SER A 173 13.25 -14.35 -2.02
N HIS A 174 12.30 -14.31 -2.94
CA HIS A 174 12.53 -14.17 -4.38
C HIS A 174 11.70 -13.03 -4.95
N CYS A 175 12.28 -12.22 -5.83
CA CYS A 175 11.63 -11.09 -6.48
C CYS A 175 11.76 -11.15 -7.98
N ASN A 176 10.64 -11.08 -8.68
CA ASN A 176 10.57 -11.01 -10.13
C ASN A 176 10.16 -9.64 -10.62
N ILE A 177 10.64 -9.28 -11.81
CA ILE A 177 10.11 -8.20 -12.64
C ILE A 177 9.65 -8.76 -13.99
N ALA A 178 8.45 -8.35 -14.43
CA ALA A 178 7.88 -8.76 -15.71
C ALA A 178 7.25 -7.54 -16.42
N LYS A 179 7.28 -7.51 -17.75
CA LYS A 179 6.60 -6.47 -18.53
C LYS A 179 5.11 -6.71 -18.59
N LEU A 180 4.31 -5.71 -18.26
CA LEU A 180 2.86 -5.73 -18.47
C LEU A 180 2.51 -5.37 -19.92
N SER A 181 1.53 -6.08 -20.49
CA SER A 181 0.87 -5.64 -21.73
C SER A 181 0.18 -4.30 -21.53
N ASN A 182 -0.07 -3.59 -22.63
CA ASN A 182 -0.67 -2.25 -22.55
C ASN A 182 -2.07 -2.25 -21.93
N ASP A 183 -2.81 -3.34 -22.02
CA ASP A 183 -4.15 -3.50 -21.45
C ASP A 183 -4.16 -4.17 -20.07
N PHE A 184 -2.98 -4.51 -19.52
CA PHE A 184 -2.80 -5.21 -18.23
C PHE A 184 -3.47 -6.58 -18.13
N LYS A 185 -3.71 -7.24 -19.27
CA LYS A 185 -4.33 -8.58 -19.31
C LYS A 185 -3.33 -9.72 -19.43
N SER A 186 -2.08 -9.40 -19.75
CA SER A 186 -1.02 -10.39 -19.94
C SER A 186 0.36 -9.80 -19.64
N LEU A 187 1.33 -10.68 -19.55
CA LEU A 187 2.74 -10.33 -19.49
C LEU A 187 3.38 -10.46 -20.88
N VAL A 188 4.36 -9.59 -21.17
CA VAL A 188 5.06 -9.54 -22.43
C VAL A 188 6.53 -9.92 -22.21
N PRO A 189 7.09 -10.84 -22.99
CA PRO A 189 8.50 -11.18 -22.87
C PRO A 189 9.43 -9.97 -23.09
N PHE A 190 10.57 -9.99 -22.44
CA PHE A 190 11.69 -9.09 -22.76
C PHE A 190 12.28 -9.43 -24.13
N ASN A 191 13.19 -8.59 -24.63
CA ASN A 191 13.81 -8.78 -25.95
C ASN A 191 14.61 -10.08 -26.09
N ASP A 192 15.02 -10.65 -24.97
CA ASP A 192 15.71 -11.95 -24.90
C ASP A 192 14.72 -13.14 -24.83
N GLY A 193 13.42 -12.90 -24.95
CA GLY A 193 12.37 -13.92 -24.89
C GLY A 193 11.96 -14.35 -23.48
N VAL A 194 12.60 -13.85 -22.43
CA VAL A 194 12.30 -14.16 -21.02
C VAL A 194 11.11 -13.32 -20.55
N THR A 195 10.13 -13.93 -19.89
CA THR A 195 8.97 -13.21 -19.34
C THR A 195 9.22 -12.72 -17.92
N PHE A 196 9.85 -13.53 -17.08
CA PHE A 196 10.12 -13.21 -15.67
C PHE A 196 11.63 -13.12 -15.43
N LYS A 197 12.11 -11.95 -15.04
CA LYS A 197 13.49 -11.76 -14.64
C LYS A 197 13.59 -11.65 -13.13
N GLU A 198 14.46 -12.44 -12.55
CA GLU A 198 14.75 -12.33 -11.12
C GLU A 198 15.61 -11.11 -10.85
N ILE A 199 15.18 -10.28 -9.87
CA ILE A 199 15.87 -9.07 -9.44
C ILE A 199 16.10 -9.03 -7.93
N THR A 200 16.08 -10.17 -7.29
CA THR A 200 16.18 -10.34 -5.83
C THR A 200 17.45 -9.68 -5.26
N PRO A 201 17.36 -8.63 -4.44
CA PRO A 201 18.53 -8.10 -3.74
C PRO A 201 18.82 -8.89 -2.46
N GLU A 202 20.01 -8.66 -1.90
CA GLU A 202 20.40 -9.25 -0.61
C GLU A 202 19.41 -8.87 0.51
N GLY A 203 18.94 -9.86 1.28
CA GLY A 203 18.03 -9.69 2.41
C GLY A 203 16.56 -9.54 2.03
N TYR A 204 16.21 -9.58 0.75
CA TYR A 204 14.82 -9.52 0.29
C TYR A 204 13.99 -10.68 0.86
N VAL A 205 12.80 -10.35 1.37
CA VAL A 205 11.80 -11.34 1.77
C VAL A 205 10.52 -11.20 0.95
N GLU A 206 9.97 -9.96 0.89
CA GLU A 206 8.69 -9.65 0.21
C GLU A 206 8.46 -8.14 0.09
N GLY A 207 7.29 -7.70 -0.41
CA GLY A 207 6.83 -6.31 -0.42
C GLY A 207 7.70 -5.36 -1.24
N PRO A 208 7.95 -5.64 -2.52
CA PRO A 208 8.79 -4.78 -3.36
C PRO A 208 8.09 -3.46 -3.69
N TYR A 209 8.84 -2.39 -3.73
CA TYR A 209 8.38 -1.07 -4.15
C TYR A 209 9.49 -0.36 -4.92
N MET A 210 9.17 0.31 -6.02
CA MET A 210 10.16 1.03 -6.83
C MET A 210 9.67 2.42 -7.21
N PHE A 211 10.53 3.42 -7.11
CA PHE A 211 10.28 4.77 -7.61
C PHE A 211 11.53 5.38 -8.25
N ILE A 212 11.33 6.46 -9.01
CA ILE A 212 12.42 7.20 -9.64
C ILE A 212 12.58 8.55 -8.95
N ARG A 213 13.82 8.87 -8.56
CA ARG A 213 14.19 10.19 -8.07
C ARG A 213 15.53 10.62 -8.67
N ASN A 214 15.60 11.83 -9.22
CA ASN A 214 16.82 12.37 -9.86
C ASN A 214 17.45 11.40 -10.89
N GLY A 215 16.60 10.71 -11.65
CA GLY A 215 17.03 9.77 -12.68
C GLY A 215 17.47 8.40 -12.20
N LYS A 216 17.61 8.17 -10.90
CA LYS A 216 17.96 6.88 -10.29
C LYS A 216 16.72 6.10 -9.89
N TYR A 217 16.82 4.77 -9.88
CA TYR A 217 15.80 3.84 -9.43
C TYR A 217 16.08 3.46 -7.99
N TYR A 218 15.12 3.80 -7.11
CA TYR A 218 15.13 3.40 -5.70
C TYR A 218 14.26 2.15 -5.60
N PHE A 219 14.88 1.04 -5.28
CA PHE A 219 14.18 -0.22 -5.05
C PHE A 219 14.17 -0.51 -3.55
N MET A 220 12.97 -0.69 -3.00
CA MET A 220 12.72 -0.90 -1.58
C MET A 220 11.99 -2.24 -1.39
N TRP A 221 12.22 -2.90 -0.26
CA TRP A 221 11.60 -4.20 0.05
C TRP A 221 11.54 -4.45 1.54
N SER A 222 10.74 -5.44 1.96
CA SER A 222 10.68 -5.90 3.34
C SER A 222 11.72 -6.99 3.62
N GLU A 223 12.34 -6.91 4.79
CA GLU A 223 13.24 -7.91 5.37
C GLU A 223 12.67 -8.43 6.68
N GLY A 224 13.03 -9.67 7.05
CA GLY A 224 12.52 -10.34 8.26
C GLY A 224 11.14 -10.96 8.08
N GLY A 225 10.66 -11.65 9.11
CA GLY A 225 9.34 -12.29 9.07
C GLY A 225 8.22 -11.30 9.44
N TRP A 226 7.14 -11.23 8.66
CA TRP A 226 6.03 -10.28 8.87
C TRP A 226 5.33 -10.40 10.23
N THR A 227 5.45 -11.55 10.90
CA THR A 227 4.95 -11.76 12.27
C THR A 227 5.95 -11.40 13.35
N GLY A 228 7.23 -11.21 12.97
CA GLY A 228 8.33 -10.93 13.88
C GLY A 228 8.52 -9.45 14.21
N PRO A 229 9.29 -9.14 15.25
CA PRO A 229 9.65 -7.77 15.59
C PRO A 229 10.71 -7.17 14.65
N ASP A 230 11.46 -8.01 13.95
CA ASP A 230 12.56 -7.67 13.03
C ASP A 230 12.08 -7.33 11.62
N TYR A 231 10.76 -7.44 11.35
CA TYR A 231 10.18 -6.99 10.08
C TYR A 231 10.51 -5.52 9.87
N SER A 232 11.05 -5.19 8.70
CA SER A 232 11.72 -3.92 8.43
C SER A 232 11.73 -3.62 6.94
N VAL A 233 12.13 -2.40 6.55
CA VAL A 233 12.32 -2.02 5.15
C VAL A 233 13.77 -1.68 4.88
N ALA A 234 14.32 -2.26 3.82
CA ALA A 234 15.62 -1.93 3.26
C ALA A 234 15.49 -1.41 1.83
N TYR A 235 16.59 -0.89 1.27
CA TYR A 235 16.58 -0.36 -0.08
C TYR A 235 17.93 -0.44 -0.78
N ALA A 236 17.87 -0.26 -2.10
CA ALA A 236 19.01 -0.08 -3.00
C ALA A 236 18.73 1.06 -3.99
N VAL A 237 19.78 1.58 -4.61
CA VAL A 237 19.70 2.56 -5.71
C VAL A 237 20.44 2.01 -6.91
N ALA A 238 19.84 2.10 -8.11
CA ALA A 238 20.41 1.61 -9.36
C ALA A 238 20.16 2.60 -10.51
N ASP A 239 20.82 2.33 -11.65
CA ASP A 239 20.64 3.10 -12.90
C ASP A 239 19.57 2.50 -13.82
N SER A 240 19.07 1.33 -13.48
CA SER A 240 18.10 0.55 -14.26
C SER A 240 17.07 -0.11 -13.36
N PRO A 241 15.81 -0.31 -13.81
CA PRO A 241 14.82 -1.07 -13.08
C PRO A 241 15.16 -2.56 -12.97
N MET A 242 16.16 -3.02 -13.73
CA MET A 242 16.69 -4.39 -13.67
C MET A 242 17.90 -4.52 -12.72
N GLY A 243 18.29 -3.47 -12.05
CA GLY A 243 19.48 -3.43 -11.22
C GLY A 243 20.78 -3.26 -12.03
N PRO A 244 21.93 -3.75 -11.52
CA PRO A 244 22.05 -4.55 -10.29
C PRO A 244 21.70 -3.74 -9.02
N PHE A 245 21.03 -4.40 -8.09
CA PHE A 245 20.63 -3.81 -6.81
C PHE A 245 21.60 -4.20 -5.69
N LYS A 246 22.46 -3.27 -5.31
CA LYS A 246 23.32 -3.43 -4.14
C LYS A 246 22.64 -2.83 -2.93
N ARG A 247 22.33 -3.67 -1.95
CA ARG A 247 21.69 -3.26 -0.70
C ARG A 247 22.50 -2.15 -0.01
N ILE A 248 21.84 -1.04 0.34
CA ILE A 248 22.44 0.09 1.06
C ILE A 248 22.22 -0.12 2.57
N GLY A 249 20.98 -0.34 3.00
CA GLY A 249 20.67 -0.56 4.42
C GLY A 249 19.19 -0.53 4.74
N LYS A 250 18.87 -0.78 6.00
CA LYS A 250 17.53 -0.64 6.55
C LYS A 250 17.22 0.82 6.82
N ILE A 251 16.04 1.27 6.37
CA ILE A 251 15.54 2.63 6.59
C ILE A 251 14.36 2.67 7.56
N LEU A 252 13.54 1.62 7.60
CA LEU A 252 12.43 1.48 8.54
C LEU A 252 12.64 0.22 9.38
N LYS A 253 12.51 0.36 10.68
CA LYS A 253 12.59 -0.73 11.65
C LYS A 253 11.75 -0.42 12.87
N GLN A 254 11.48 -1.42 13.71
CA GLN A 254 10.80 -1.22 14.97
C GLN A 254 11.48 -0.16 15.86
N ASP A 255 10.67 0.51 16.68
CA ASP A 255 11.12 1.17 17.90
C ASP A 255 10.44 0.47 19.09
N PRO A 256 11.20 -0.21 19.98
CA PRO A 256 10.62 -0.97 21.08
C PRO A 256 9.87 -0.13 22.11
N LYS A 257 9.90 1.20 22.00
CA LYS A 257 9.10 2.13 22.81
C LYS A 257 7.79 2.56 22.14
N ILE A 258 7.65 2.33 20.83
CA ILE A 258 6.52 2.81 20.03
C ILE A 258 5.74 1.67 19.39
N ALA A 259 6.41 0.78 18.63
CA ALA A 259 5.77 -0.31 17.90
C ALA A 259 6.79 -1.33 17.41
N THR A 260 6.31 -2.53 17.05
CA THR A 260 7.12 -3.62 16.47
C THR A 260 6.67 -3.94 15.04
N GLY A 261 7.48 -4.74 14.32
CA GLY A 261 7.11 -5.30 13.02
C GLY A 261 6.72 -4.25 11.99
N ALA A 262 7.54 -3.19 11.86
CA ALA A 262 7.31 -2.11 10.90
C ALA A 262 7.87 -2.50 9.54
N GLY A 263 6.99 -2.70 8.55
CA GLY A 263 7.38 -3.11 7.19
C GLY A 263 6.23 -3.00 6.20
N HIS A 264 6.39 -3.63 5.05
CA HIS A 264 5.52 -3.61 3.88
C HIS A 264 4.91 -2.23 3.63
N HIS A 265 5.44 -1.51 2.70
CA HIS A 265 5.30 -0.06 2.59
C HIS A 265 5.00 0.39 1.17
N SER A 266 4.59 1.63 1.07
CA SER A 266 4.53 2.43 -0.16
C SER A 266 4.95 3.87 0.14
N ILE A 267 5.03 4.69 -0.90
CA ILE A 267 5.48 6.08 -0.79
C ILE A 267 4.41 7.03 -1.31
N ILE A 268 4.16 8.10 -0.58
CA ILE A 268 3.47 9.28 -1.09
C ILE A 268 4.52 10.36 -1.41
N HIS A 269 4.53 10.84 -2.64
CA HIS A 269 5.28 12.02 -3.03
C HIS A 269 4.31 13.15 -3.38
N ASN A 270 4.35 14.23 -2.62
CA ASN A 270 3.68 15.47 -2.97
C ASN A 270 4.65 16.31 -3.82
N GLU A 271 4.56 16.17 -5.14
CA GLU A 271 5.47 16.81 -6.10
C GLU A 271 5.54 18.34 -5.96
N LYS A 272 4.41 19.00 -5.62
CA LYS A 272 4.35 20.47 -5.49
C LYS A 272 5.13 21.01 -4.30
N LYS A 273 5.30 20.19 -3.27
CA LYS A 273 5.99 20.57 -2.03
C LYS A 273 7.33 19.87 -1.89
N ASP A 274 7.65 18.96 -2.82
CA ASP A 274 8.75 17.99 -2.71
C ASP A 274 8.78 17.31 -1.33
N ALA A 275 7.57 16.95 -0.85
CA ALA A 275 7.40 16.29 0.44
C ALA A 275 7.15 14.80 0.24
N TRP A 276 7.94 13.99 0.92
CA TRP A 276 7.92 12.54 0.81
C TRP A 276 7.47 11.91 2.11
N TYR A 277 6.63 10.91 2.02
CA TYR A 277 6.10 10.18 3.15
C TYR A 277 6.16 8.68 2.88
N ILE A 278 6.53 7.90 3.90
CA ILE A 278 6.41 6.45 3.87
C ILE A 278 5.10 6.05 4.55
N VAL A 279 4.29 5.26 3.84
CA VAL A 279 3.08 4.62 4.37
C VAL A 279 3.41 3.15 4.57
N TYR A 280 3.19 2.62 5.76
CA TYR A 280 3.62 1.29 6.14
C TYR A 280 2.69 0.69 7.19
N HIS A 281 2.81 -0.59 7.47
CA HIS A 281 2.14 -1.13 8.64
C HIS A 281 3.11 -1.38 9.80
N ARG A 282 2.57 -1.36 11.00
CA ARG A 282 3.27 -1.76 12.22
C ARG A 282 2.31 -2.41 13.20
N ARG A 283 2.85 -3.08 14.21
CA ARG A 283 2.07 -3.67 15.29
C ARG A 283 2.27 -2.85 16.58
N PRO A 284 1.18 -2.41 17.25
CA PRO A 284 1.28 -1.78 18.57
C PRO A 284 1.97 -2.70 19.58
N LEU A 285 2.68 -2.13 20.57
CA LEU A 285 3.43 -2.92 21.57
C LEU A 285 2.54 -3.83 22.42
N SER A 286 1.26 -3.47 22.61
CA SER A 286 0.27 -4.29 23.33
C SER A 286 -0.22 -5.50 22.55
N GLU A 287 0.08 -5.58 21.24
CA GLU A 287 -0.47 -6.59 20.36
C GLU A 287 0.53 -7.69 20.07
N THR A 288 0.10 -8.94 20.25
CA THR A 288 0.92 -10.14 20.02
C THR A 288 0.49 -10.92 18.78
N HIS A 289 -0.74 -10.73 18.31
CA HIS A 289 -1.26 -11.44 17.13
C HIS A 289 -0.69 -10.85 15.85
N GLY A 290 -0.17 -11.68 14.94
CA GLY A 290 0.47 -11.25 13.69
C GLY A 290 -0.43 -10.40 12.81
N ASN A 291 -1.75 -10.62 12.80
CA ASN A 291 -2.71 -9.84 12.01
C ASN A 291 -3.14 -8.51 12.66
N ASN A 292 -2.72 -8.20 13.89
CA ASN A 292 -3.04 -6.91 14.50
C ASN A 292 -2.07 -5.83 14.02
N ARG A 293 -2.06 -5.64 12.69
CA ARG A 293 -1.23 -4.65 11.99
C ARG A 293 -2.05 -3.42 11.66
N ALA A 294 -1.48 -2.24 11.89
CA ALA A 294 -2.13 -0.96 11.70
C ALA A 294 -1.35 -0.08 10.73
N THR A 295 -2.03 0.58 9.81
CA THR A 295 -1.42 1.46 8.82
C THR A 295 -0.99 2.78 9.44
N CYS A 296 0.23 3.17 9.18
CA CYS A 296 0.90 4.36 9.70
C CYS A 296 1.55 5.17 8.56
N ILE A 297 1.87 6.43 8.85
CA ILE A 297 2.57 7.34 7.94
C ILE A 297 3.57 8.16 8.72
N ASP A 298 4.80 8.28 8.19
CA ASP A 298 5.83 9.17 8.72
C ASP A 298 6.57 9.86 7.57
N GLU A 299 7.30 10.94 7.87
CA GLU A 299 8.09 11.67 6.88
C GLU A 299 9.26 10.82 6.39
N MET A 300 9.55 10.92 5.09
CA MET A 300 10.72 10.32 4.46
C MET A 300 11.63 11.42 3.93
N VAL A 301 12.88 11.45 4.39
CA VAL A 301 13.85 12.51 4.10
C VAL A 301 15.05 11.92 3.38
N PHE A 302 15.64 12.69 2.46
CA PHE A 302 16.86 12.34 1.74
C PHE A 302 18.01 13.26 2.21
N ASP A 303 19.20 12.69 2.27
CA ASP A 303 20.41 13.50 2.49
C ASP A 303 20.88 14.22 1.20
N GLU A 304 21.98 14.95 1.29
CA GLU A 304 22.59 15.68 0.19
C GLU A 304 23.07 14.77 -0.97
N ASN A 305 23.36 13.51 -0.68
CA ASN A 305 23.74 12.50 -1.65
C ASN A 305 22.53 11.77 -2.26
N GLY A 306 21.32 12.12 -1.83
CA GLY A 306 20.07 11.48 -2.26
C GLY A 306 19.78 10.14 -1.56
N LEU A 307 20.49 9.79 -0.49
CA LEU A 307 20.22 8.58 0.26
C LEU A 307 19.03 8.80 1.22
N ILE A 308 18.16 7.78 1.33
CA ILE A 308 17.03 7.82 2.26
C ILE A 308 17.58 7.74 3.69
N GLN A 309 17.22 8.73 4.51
CA GLN A 309 17.58 8.73 5.92
C GLN A 309 16.73 7.72 6.71
N PRO A 310 17.26 7.17 7.83
CA PRO A 310 16.46 6.31 8.69
C PRO A 310 15.14 6.97 9.09
N ILE A 311 14.04 6.26 8.88
CA ILE A 311 12.69 6.73 9.22
C ILE A 311 12.54 6.74 10.75
N VAL A 312 12.10 7.87 11.26
CA VAL A 312 11.71 8.01 12.66
C VAL A 312 10.22 7.67 12.76
N ILE A 313 9.91 6.48 13.29
CA ILE A 313 8.51 6.11 13.53
C ILE A 313 7.95 6.91 14.71
N THR A 314 6.74 7.45 14.55
CA THR A 314 6.10 8.34 15.55
C THR A 314 4.70 7.86 15.92
N ASN A 315 4.16 8.33 17.04
CA ASN A 315 2.73 8.20 17.36
C ASN A 315 1.93 9.38 16.80
N GLU A 316 2.59 10.48 16.52
CA GLU A 316 1.99 11.73 16.01
C GLU A 316 1.66 11.64 14.52
N GLY A 317 2.42 10.85 13.76
CA GLY A 317 2.32 10.82 12.30
C GLY A 317 2.74 12.15 11.67
N VAL A 318 2.05 12.56 10.61
CA VAL A 318 2.42 13.73 9.79
C VAL A 318 1.46 14.90 9.98
N LYS A 319 1.94 16.11 9.74
CA LYS A 319 1.11 17.33 9.74
C LYS A 319 0.19 17.35 8.52
N ALA A 320 -0.90 18.12 8.64
CA ALA A 320 -1.81 18.33 7.52
C ALA A 320 -1.07 18.92 6.31
N GLN A 321 -1.17 18.24 5.18
CA GLN A 321 -0.57 18.63 3.92
C GLN A 321 -1.56 18.40 2.79
N LYS A 322 -2.03 19.46 2.14
CA LYS A 322 -2.86 19.36 0.94
C LYS A 322 -2.00 18.99 -0.27
N VAL A 323 -2.60 18.33 -1.26
CA VAL A 323 -1.94 18.03 -2.55
C VAL A 323 -1.62 19.31 -3.32
N ASN A 324 -2.49 20.33 -3.21
CA ASN A 324 -2.39 21.64 -3.90
C ASN A 324 -1.97 22.75 -2.94
#